data_9f82e3260cf8368475a4eae9fb9149ee
#
_entry.id   9f82e3260cf8368475a4eae9fb9149ee
#
_cell.length_a   1.000
_cell.length_b   1.000
_cell.length_c   1.000
_cell.angle_alpha   90.00
_cell.angle_beta   90.00
_cell.angle_gamma   90.00
#
_symmetry.space_group_name_H-M   'P 1'
#
loop_
_entity.id
_entity.type
_entity.pdbx_description
1 polymer ?
#
loop_
_entity_poly.entity_id
_entity_poly.type
_entity_poly.pdbx_seq_one_letter_code
_entity_poly.pdbx_strand_id
1 'polypeptide(L)'
;MKTACDFCKTEYNMTTRPGSAVRCAICGNTWTVAAPSKKNTFLMFFASLCALLSAIIFVVAVVITYQPEKKNKDPLVATLTEHQVVTNETGVKQLVVSGTITNQTMDIYGVPDLVIYLRDINGKIISSQKFMPSATLIDAGGVTEFKHVLSAPVTSDIKSIDVQLITEETQK
;
A
#
# COMPACT_ATOMS: atom_id res chain seq x y z
N MET A 1 -5.23 -51.18 34.71
CA MET A 1 -6.06 -49.97 34.57
C MET A 1 -6.71 -49.68 35.91
N LYS A 2 -6.61 -48.48 36.46
CA LYS A 2 -7.28 -48.08 37.70
C LYS A 2 -8.70 -47.61 37.38
N THR A 3 -9.69 -48.07 38.10
CA THR A 3 -11.09 -47.62 38.00
C THR A 3 -11.69 -47.58 39.40
N ALA A 4 -12.62 -46.70 39.63
CA ALA A 4 -13.36 -46.59 40.91
C ALA A 4 -14.82 -46.97 40.74
N CYS A 5 -15.38 -47.55 41.78
CA CYS A 5 -16.82 -47.85 41.81
C CYS A 5 -17.60 -46.49 41.86
N ASP A 6 -18.59 -46.34 40.99
CA ASP A 6 -19.38 -45.08 40.91
C ASP A 6 -20.17 -44.83 42.19
N PHE A 7 -20.51 -45.86 42.96
CA PHE A 7 -21.33 -45.73 44.15
C PHE A 7 -20.49 -45.54 45.43
N CYS A 8 -19.55 -46.48 45.74
CA CYS A 8 -18.80 -46.45 47.00
C CYS A 8 -17.38 -45.85 46.86
N LYS A 9 -16.97 -45.43 45.64
CA LYS A 9 -15.67 -44.82 45.32
C LYS A 9 -14.46 -45.72 45.60
N THR A 10 -14.65 -46.98 45.91
CA THR A 10 -13.55 -47.92 46.08
C THR A 10 -12.75 -48.11 44.82
N GLU A 11 -11.44 -47.94 44.88
CA GLU A 11 -10.55 -48.10 43.72
C GLU A 11 -10.17 -49.54 43.46
N TYR A 12 -10.16 -49.94 42.21
CA TYR A 12 -9.79 -51.30 41.76
C TYR A 12 -8.69 -51.21 40.69
N ASN A 13 -7.71 -52.08 40.79
CA ASN A 13 -6.76 -52.35 39.72
C ASN A 13 -7.28 -53.51 38.87
N MET A 14 -7.70 -53.24 37.66
CA MET A 14 -8.29 -54.25 36.78
C MET A 14 -7.46 -54.47 35.52
N THR A 15 -7.39 -55.73 35.10
CA THR A 15 -6.87 -56.16 33.81
C THR A 15 -7.95 -56.49 32.81
N THR A 16 -9.22 -56.05 33.10
CA THR A 16 -10.40 -56.35 32.34
C THR A 16 -10.47 -55.57 31.02
N ARG A 17 -11.09 -56.18 30.00
CA ARG A 17 -11.27 -55.50 28.70
C ARG A 17 -12.24 -54.32 28.83
N PRO A 18 -11.97 -53.19 28.14
CA PRO A 18 -12.88 -52.07 28.09
C PRO A 18 -14.25 -52.52 27.58
N GLY A 19 -15.34 -51.99 28.16
CA GLY A 19 -16.73 -52.34 27.85
C GLY A 19 -17.30 -53.52 28.66
N SER A 20 -16.48 -54.17 29.52
CA SER A 20 -16.95 -55.25 30.39
C SER A 20 -17.72 -54.69 31.58
N ALA A 21 -18.82 -55.36 31.96
CA ALA A 21 -19.53 -55.08 33.20
C ALA A 21 -18.80 -55.69 34.38
N VAL A 22 -18.56 -54.91 35.42
CA VAL A 22 -17.88 -55.33 36.65
C VAL A 22 -18.75 -55.05 37.84
N ARG A 23 -18.68 -55.93 38.84
CA ARG A 23 -19.45 -55.81 40.09
C ARG A 23 -18.54 -55.47 41.25
N CYS A 24 -18.92 -54.48 42.03
CA CYS A 24 -18.16 -54.06 43.20
C CYS A 24 -18.25 -55.13 44.29
N ALA A 25 -17.10 -55.54 44.81
CA ALA A 25 -17.05 -56.55 45.90
C ALA A 25 -17.53 -55.97 47.25
N ILE A 26 -17.52 -54.63 47.41
CA ILE A 26 -17.89 -53.99 48.66
C ILE A 26 -19.41 -53.70 48.71
N CYS A 27 -19.95 -53.03 47.68
CA CYS A 27 -21.34 -52.55 47.70
C CYS A 27 -22.29 -53.27 46.71
N GLY A 28 -21.76 -54.22 45.92
CA GLY A 28 -22.54 -54.97 44.93
C GLY A 28 -22.97 -54.21 43.69
N ASN A 29 -22.68 -52.93 43.59
CA ASN A 29 -23.00 -52.11 42.43
C ASN A 29 -22.30 -52.60 41.15
N THR A 30 -23.00 -52.56 40.02
CA THR A 30 -22.45 -52.98 38.73
C THR A 30 -22.26 -51.78 37.83
N TRP A 31 -21.07 -51.64 37.24
CA TRP A 31 -20.79 -50.59 36.27
C TRP A 31 -20.00 -51.13 35.08
N THR A 32 -20.00 -50.42 33.99
CA THR A 32 -19.23 -50.79 32.81
C THR A 32 -17.92 -50.00 32.78
N VAL A 33 -16.81 -50.69 32.52
CA VAL A 33 -15.49 -50.07 32.40
C VAL A 33 -15.44 -49.28 31.10
N ALA A 34 -15.35 -47.93 31.20
CA ALA A 34 -15.32 -47.05 30.03
C ALA A 34 -14.13 -47.40 29.11
N ALA A 35 -14.41 -47.55 27.82
CA ALA A 35 -13.36 -47.66 26.84
C ALA A 35 -12.57 -46.33 26.75
N PRO A 36 -11.24 -46.35 26.66
CA PRO A 36 -10.46 -45.12 26.41
C PRO A 36 -10.98 -44.53 25.08
N SER A 37 -11.46 -43.28 25.11
CA SER A 37 -11.85 -42.58 23.89
C SER A 37 -10.64 -42.49 23.00
N LYS A 38 -10.71 -43.06 21.81
CA LYS A 38 -9.65 -42.85 20.79
C LYS A 38 -9.74 -41.37 20.41
N LYS A 39 -8.86 -40.56 20.97
CA LYS A 39 -8.70 -39.18 20.47
C LYS A 39 -8.30 -39.31 19.01
N ASN A 40 -9.16 -38.79 18.10
CA ASN A 40 -8.87 -38.75 16.67
C ASN A 40 -7.71 -37.77 16.42
N THR A 41 -6.49 -38.22 16.72
CA THR A 41 -5.26 -37.42 16.56
C THR A 41 -5.13 -36.93 15.12
N PHE A 42 -5.63 -37.70 14.16
CA PHE A 42 -5.66 -37.31 12.75
C PHE A 42 -6.54 -36.09 12.50
N LEU A 43 -7.73 -36.04 13.13
CA LEU A 43 -8.63 -34.88 12.98
C LEU A 43 -8.05 -33.61 13.60
N MET A 44 -7.38 -33.74 14.74
CA MET A 44 -6.67 -32.61 15.37
C MET A 44 -5.50 -32.13 14.54
N PHE A 45 -4.75 -33.05 13.92
CA PHE A 45 -3.62 -32.70 13.03
C PHE A 45 -4.13 -31.97 11.78
N PHE A 46 -5.23 -32.43 11.19
CA PHE A 46 -5.82 -31.81 10.01
C PHE A 46 -6.38 -30.41 10.31
N ALA A 47 -7.05 -30.24 11.45
CA ALA A 47 -7.53 -28.93 11.88
C ALA A 47 -6.39 -27.92 12.10
N SER A 48 -5.27 -28.34 12.69
CA SER A 48 -4.11 -27.48 12.89
C SER A 48 -3.45 -27.09 11.56
N LEU A 49 -3.35 -28.00 10.61
CA LEU A 49 -2.81 -27.74 9.28
C LEU A 49 -3.67 -26.74 8.51
N CYS A 50 -5.00 -26.88 8.55
CA CYS A 50 -5.90 -25.93 7.93
C CYS A 50 -5.80 -24.53 8.54
N ALA A 51 -5.65 -24.42 9.86
CA ALA A 51 -5.46 -23.15 10.55
C ALA A 51 -4.14 -22.48 10.13
N LEU A 52 -3.07 -23.24 9.95
CA LEU A 52 -1.77 -22.73 9.53
C LEU A 52 -1.82 -22.23 8.08
N LEU A 53 -2.47 -22.96 7.18
CA LEU A 53 -2.65 -22.55 5.79
C LEU A 53 -3.49 -21.27 5.68
N SER A 54 -4.57 -21.16 6.47
CA SER A 54 -5.41 -19.96 6.47
C SER A 54 -4.65 -18.72 6.96
N ALA A 55 -3.78 -18.89 7.98
CA ALA A 55 -2.92 -17.80 8.46
C ALA A 55 -1.91 -17.34 7.40
N ILE A 56 -1.30 -18.27 6.66
CA ILE A 56 -0.37 -17.94 5.57
C ILE A 56 -1.11 -17.18 4.46
N ILE A 57 -2.29 -17.65 4.03
CA ILE A 57 -3.09 -16.97 3.00
C ILE A 57 -3.46 -15.57 3.46
N PHE A 58 -3.84 -15.40 4.72
CA PHE A 58 -4.18 -14.09 5.28
C PHE A 58 -2.96 -13.14 5.25
N VAL A 59 -1.78 -13.59 5.69
CA VAL A 59 -0.56 -12.78 5.65
C VAL A 59 -0.19 -12.39 4.23
N VAL A 60 -0.28 -13.32 3.26
CA VAL A 60 -0.01 -13.03 1.84
C VAL A 60 -1.00 -12.01 1.31
N ALA A 61 -2.29 -12.15 1.61
CA ALA A 61 -3.32 -11.19 1.20
C ALA A 61 -3.06 -9.79 1.78
N VAL A 62 -2.70 -9.72 3.07
CA VAL A 62 -2.33 -8.46 3.72
C VAL A 62 -1.10 -7.83 3.04
N VAL A 63 -0.04 -8.60 2.79
CA VAL A 63 1.17 -8.09 2.13
C VAL A 63 0.86 -7.57 0.73
N ILE A 64 0.03 -8.26 -0.06
CA ILE A 64 -0.37 -7.80 -1.40
C ILE A 64 -1.20 -6.52 -1.31
N THR A 65 -2.13 -6.43 -0.35
CA THR A 65 -3.01 -5.26 -0.18
C THR A 65 -2.26 -4.04 0.37
N TYR A 66 -1.26 -4.26 1.23
CA TYR A 66 -0.44 -3.19 1.80
C TYR A 66 0.88 -2.96 1.04
N GLN A 67 1.09 -3.61 -0.13
CA GLN A 67 2.17 -3.13 -0.98
C GLN A 67 1.84 -1.66 -1.31
N PRO A 68 2.65 -0.69 -0.85
CA PRO A 68 2.51 0.66 -1.33
C PRO A 68 2.58 0.55 -2.84
N GLU A 69 1.51 1.00 -3.52
CA GLU A 69 1.59 1.17 -4.98
C GLU A 69 2.96 1.78 -5.22
N LYS A 70 3.82 1.08 -5.95
CA LYS A 70 4.98 1.72 -6.56
C LYS A 70 4.33 2.79 -7.43
N LYS A 71 4.12 3.99 -6.84
CA LYS A 71 3.87 5.20 -7.59
C LYS A 71 4.96 5.15 -8.64
N ASN A 72 4.59 4.84 -9.88
CA ASN A 72 5.51 5.00 -10.99
C ASN A 72 6.00 6.43 -10.82
N LYS A 73 7.22 6.56 -10.29
CA LYS A 73 7.84 7.88 -10.22
C LYS A 73 7.86 8.33 -11.66
N ASP A 74 7.18 9.42 -11.94
CA ASP A 74 7.22 9.99 -13.26
C ASP A 74 8.69 10.05 -13.71
N PRO A 75 9.02 9.51 -14.88
CA PRO A 75 10.42 9.44 -15.33
C PRO A 75 11.07 10.80 -15.35
N LEU A 76 10.30 11.84 -15.65
CA LEU A 76 10.71 13.22 -15.65
C LEU A 76 9.96 13.99 -14.57
N VAL A 77 10.67 14.84 -13.84
CA VAL A 77 10.12 15.74 -12.82
C VAL A 77 10.46 17.17 -13.15
N ALA A 78 9.45 18.02 -13.33
CA ALA A 78 9.61 19.45 -13.46
C ALA A 78 9.53 20.12 -12.09
N THR A 79 10.51 20.97 -11.78
CA THR A 79 10.57 21.72 -10.52
C THR A 79 10.73 23.20 -10.81
N LEU A 80 9.87 24.02 -10.22
CA LEU A 80 9.99 25.47 -10.25
C LEU A 80 11.17 25.90 -9.36
N THR A 81 12.12 26.64 -9.90
CA THR A 81 13.26 27.17 -9.14
C THR A 81 13.04 28.62 -8.75
N GLU A 82 12.57 29.44 -9.68
CA GLU A 82 12.45 30.88 -9.48
C GLU A 82 11.29 31.46 -10.30
N HIS A 83 10.70 32.52 -9.80
CA HIS A 83 9.77 33.36 -10.57
C HIS A 83 10.05 34.84 -10.29
N GLN A 84 10.03 35.65 -11.33
CA GLN A 84 10.29 37.07 -11.25
C GLN A 84 9.26 37.87 -12.04
N VAL A 85 8.88 39.02 -11.52
CA VAL A 85 8.08 39.99 -12.28
C VAL A 85 9.03 40.98 -12.94
N VAL A 86 9.05 40.98 -14.27
CA VAL A 86 9.89 41.87 -15.08
C VAL A 86 8.99 42.86 -15.81
N THR A 87 9.40 44.11 -15.89
CA THR A 87 8.73 45.11 -16.70
C THR A 87 9.43 45.17 -18.07
N ASN A 88 8.67 44.94 -19.14
CA ASN A 88 9.22 45.03 -20.49
C ASN A 88 9.43 46.49 -20.91
N GLU A 89 10.02 46.70 -22.09
CA GLU A 89 10.33 48.03 -22.64
C GLU A 89 9.09 48.90 -22.85
N THR A 90 7.91 48.28 -22.95
CA THR A 90 6.61 48.99 -23.11
C THR A 90 5.93 49.27 -21.76
N GLY A 91 6.61 49.01 -20.64
CA GLY A 91 6.05 49.24 -19.29
C GLY A 91 5.07 48.16 -18.78
N VAL A 92 4.89 47.07 -19.53
CA VAL A 92 4.00 45.97 -19.15
C VAL A 92 4.72 44.99 -18.22
N LYS A 93 4.09 44.69 -17.09
CA LYS A 93 4.61 43.69 -16.16
C LYS A 93 4.37 42.27 -16.71
N GLN A 94 5.42 41.48 -16.78
CA GLN A 94 5.39 40.10 -17.23
C GLN A 94 5.94 39.19 -16.12
N LEU A 95 5.39 37.99 -15.99
CA LEU A 95 5.89 36.98 -15.06
C LEU A 95 6.84 36.06 -15.80
N VAL A 96 8.10 36.02 -15.37
CA VAL A 96 9.12 35.09 -15.87
C VAL A 96 9.21 33.95 -14.88
N VAL A 97 9.12 32.74 -15.39
CA VAL A 97 9.19 31.50 -14.60
C VAL A 97 10.40 30.70 -15.08
N SER A 98 11.22 30.27 -14.15
CA SER A 98 12.41 29.44 -14.41
C SER A 98 12.37 28.19 -13.54
N GLY A 99 12.86 27.10 -14.07
CA GLY A 99 12.91 25.84 -13.35
C GLY A 99 13.79 24.80 -14.03
N THR A 100 13.77 23.60 -13.48
CA THR A 100 14.54 22.46 -13.98
C THR A 100 13.63 21.28 -14.27
N ILE A 101 14.02 20.50 -15.27
CA ILE A 101 13.42 19.19 -15.57
C ILE A 101 14.49 18.16 -15.31
N THR A 102 14.23 17.21 -14.43
CA THR A 102 15.17 16.15 -14.04
C THR A 102 14.67 14.80 -14.53
N ASN A 103 15.53 14.07 -15.21
CA ASN A 103 15.31 12.67 -15.55
C ASN A 103 15.76 11.80 -14.37
N GLN A 104 14.82 11.12 -13.72
CA GLN A 104 15.10 10.25 -12.56
C GLN A 104 15.45 8.81 -12.95
N THR A 105 15.60 8.53 -14.25
CA THR A 105 15.82 7.18 -14.76
C THR A 105 17.21 7.01 -15.36
N MET A 106 17.53 5.78 -15.74
CA MET A 106 18.77 5.43 -16.45
C MET A 106 18.61 5.42 -17.98
N ASP A 107 17.46 5.81 -18.49
CA ASP A 107 17.14 5.86 -19.92
C ASP A 107 17.08 7.30 -20.40
N ILE A 108 17.26 7.51 -21.71
CA ILE A 108 17.09 8.83 -22.36
C ILE A 108 15.59 9.06 -22.59
N TYR A 109 15.10 10.23 -22.20
CA TYR A 109 13.68 10.58 -22.38
C TYR A 109 13.51 11.82 -23.25
N GLY A 110 12.47 11.77 -24.09
CA GLY A 110 11.93 12.95 -24.76
C GLY A 110 11.26 13.86 -23.74
N VAL A 111 11.48 15.16 -23.86
CA VAL A 111 10.85 16.16 -22.98
C VAL A 111 9.49 16.54 -23.54
N PRO A 112 8.40 16.25 -22.83
CA PRO A 112 7.06 16.68 -23.26
C PRO A 112 6.86 18.18 -23.01
N ASP A 113 5.77 18.70 -23.53
CA ASP A 113 5.34 20.07 -23.25
C ASP A 113 5.08 20.26 -21.75
N LEU A 114 5.29 21.49 -21.31
CA LEU A 114 5.02 21.95 -19.94
C LEU A 114 3.77 22.80 -19.90
N VAL A 115 3.04 22.72 -18.81
CA VAL A 115 1.96 23.63 -18.46
C VAL A 115 2.29 24.34 -17.16
N ILE A 116 2.18 25.67 -17.18
CA ILE A 116 2.25 26.50 -15.99
C ILE A 116 0.83 26.86 -15.58
N TYR A 117 0.47 26.57 -14.34
CA TYR A 117 -0.80 26.96 -13.74
C TYR A 117 -0.56 28.07 -12.73
N LEU A 118 -1.32 29.15 -12.86
CA LEU A 118 -1.39 30.22 -11.87
C LEU A 118 -2.64 30.00 -11.02
N ARG A 119 -2.48 30.01 -9.70
CA ARG A 119 -3.59 29.77 -8.76
C ARG A 119 -3.78 30.96 -7.81
N ASP A 120 -5.03 31.19 -7.48
CA ASP A 120 -5.42 32.16 -6.46
C ASP A 120 -5.23 31.63 -5.03
N ILE A 121 -5.61 32.44 -4.03
CA ILE A 121 -5.53 32.09 -2.61
C ILE A 121 -6.40 30.86 -2.24
N ASN A 122 -7.43 30.56 -3.02
CA ASN A 122 -8.33 29.43 -2.81
C ASN A 122 -7.85 28.17 -3.57
N GLY A 123 -6.69 28.23 -4.26
CA GLY A 123 -6.17 27.14 -5.08
C GLY A 123 -6.84 26.99 -6.45
N LYS A 124 -7.75 27.91 -6.82
CA LYS A 124 -8.41 27.89 -8.12
C LYS A 124 -7.44 28.35 -9.21
N ILE A 125 -7.44 27.65 -10.35
CA ILE A 125 -6.65 28.03 -11.52
C ILE A 125 -7.21 29.32 -12.11
N ILE A 126 -6.40 30.38 -12.13
CA ILE A 126 -6.72 31.68 -12.72
C ILE A 126 -6.29 31.73 -14.18
N SER A 127 -5.14 31.10 -14.48
CA SER A 127 -4.57 31.04 -15.82
C SER A 127 -3.75 29.77 -15.99
N SER A 128 -3.70 29.25 -17.21
CA SER A 128 -2.81 28.17 -17.59
C SER A 128 -2.16 28.48 -18.93
N GLN A 129 -0.89 28.22 -19.05
CA GLN A 129 -0.15 28.41 -20.29
C GLN A 129 0.73 27.21 -20.59
N LYS A 130 0.52 26.64 -21.79
CA LYS A 130 1.32 25.55 -22.32
C LYS A 130 2.51 26.11 -23.11
N PHE A 131 3.67 25.51 -22.96
CA PHE A 131 4.86 25.85 -23.75
C PHE A 131 5.76 24.64 -23.96
N MET A 132 6.56 24.69 -25.03
CA MET A 132 7.57 23.68 -25.35
C MET A 132 8.90 24.12 -24.76
N PRO A 133 9.57 23.28 -23.95
CA PRO A 133 10.92 23.58 -23.45
C PRO A 133 11.94 23.55 -24.60
N SER A 134 13.08 24.23 -24.41
CA SER A 134 14.14 24.29 -25.43
C SER A 134 14.83 22.94 -25.64
N ALA A 135 14.93 22.13 -24.59
CA ALA A 135 15.50 20.80 -24.68
C ALA A 135 14.44 19.79 -25.14
N THR A 136 14.76 18.99 -26.15
CA THR A 136 13.87 17.94 -26.67
C THR A 136 14.16 16.56 -26.09
N LEU A 137 15.37 16.35 -25.55
CA LEU A 137 15.86 15.11 -24.95
C LEU A 137 16.61 15.41 -23.67
N ILE A 138 16.50 14.50 -22.70
CA ILE A 138 17.31 14.53 -21.46
C ILE A 138 17.96 13.17 -21.29
N ASP A 139 19.28 13.16 -21.10
CA ASP A 139 20.07 11.97 -20.84
C ASP A 139 19.70 11.32 -19.50
N ALA A 140 20.15 10.08 -19.32
CA ALA A 140 19.97 9.33 -18.08
C ALA A 140 20.51 10.09 -16.88
N GLY A 141 19.66 10.34 -15.87
CA GLY A 141 20.01 11.13 -14.69
C GLY A 141 20.30 12.62 -14.97
N GLY A 142 20.06 13.07 -16.21
CA GLY A 142 20.33 14.44 -16.66
C GLY A 142 19.34 15.46 -16.10
N VAL A 143 19.75 16.72 -16.13
CA VAL A 143 18.94 17.88 -15.74
C VAL A 143 19.01 18.92 -16.84
N THR A 144 17.87 19.51 -17.20
CA THR A 144 17.82 20.64 -18.13
C THR A 144 17.03 21.78 -17.51
N GLU A 145 17.38 23.00 -17.87
CA GLU A 145 16.70 24.19 -17.39
C GLU A 145 15.63 24.64 -18.40
N PHE A 146 14.59 25.24 -17.89
CA PHE A 146 13.60 25.95 -18.70
C PHE A 146 13.37 27.36 -18.17
N LYS A 147 13.07 28.27 -19.08
CA LYS A 147 12.67 29.63 -18.76
C LYS A 147 11.52 30.03 -19.69
N HIS A 148 10.47 30.54 -19.12
CA HIS A 148 9.30 30.97 -19.90
C HIS A 148 8.74 32.30 -19.39
N VAL A 149 8.31 33.14 -20.33
CA VAL A 149 7.69 34.42 -20.04
C VAL A 149 6.18 34.26 -20.25
N LEU A 150 5.42 34.43 -19.19
CA LEU A 150 3.96 34.32 -19.28
C LEU A 150 3.37 35.61 -19.90
N SER A 151 2.52 35.41 -20.89
CA SER A 151 1.81 36.47 -21.56
C SER A 151 0.61 37.04 -20.78
N ALA A 152 0.26 36.40 -19.65
CA ALA A 152 -0.83 36.83 -18.79
C ALA A 152 -0.44 38.06 -17.97
N PRO A 153 -1.35 39.04 -17.80
CA PRO A 153 -1.08 40.18 -16.91
C PRO A 153 -0.87 39.68 -15.48
N VAL A 154 0.20 40.16 -14.84
CA VAL A 154 0.46 39.87 -13.44
C VAL A 154 -0.59 40.57 -12.59
N THR A 155 -1.56 39.80 -12.12
CA THR A 155 -2.56 40.28 -11.15
C THR A 155 -2.07 40.05 -9.74
N SER A 156 -2.49 40.87 -8.78
CA SER A 156 -2.16 40.73 -7.34
C SER A 156 -2.71 39.45 -6.72
N ASP A 157 -3.55 38.73 -7.46
CA ASP A 157 -4.29 37.58 -6.95
C ASP A 157 -3.56 36.24 -7.11
N ILE A 158 -2.35 36.23 -7.73
CA ILE A 158 -1.55 35.03 -7.89
C ILE A 158 -0.92 34.67 -6.55
N LYS A 159 -1.28 33.51 -6.01
CA LYS A 159 -0.76 32.99 -4.74
C LYS A 159 0.27 31.90 -4.94
N SER A 160 0.07 31.01 -5.92
CA SER A 160 1.00 29.93 -6.22
C SER A 160 1.12 29.71 -7.73
N ILE A 161 2.30 29.26 -8.11
CA ILE A 161 2.65 28.88 -9.47
C ILE A 161 3.04 27.39 -9.42
N ASP A 162 2.41 26.60 -10.28
CA ASP A 162 2.64 25.18 -10.39
C ASP A 162 3.04 24.84 -11.83
N VAL A 163 4.02 23.94 -11.99
CA VAL A 163 4.55 23.53 -13.30
C VAL A 163 4.39 22.02 -13.42
N GLN A 164 3.76 21.59 -14.50
CA GLN A 164 3.51 20.17 -14.76
C GLN A 164 3.93 19.78 -16.17
N LEU A 165 4.45 18.55 -16.32
CA LEU A 165 4.69 17.92 -17.61
C LEU A 165 3.37 17.38 -18.15
N ILE A 166 3.10 17.57 -19.44
CA ILE A 166 1.94 16.97 -20.09
C ILE A 166 2.27 15.53 -20.43
N THR A 167 1.76 14.60 -19.63
CA THR A 167 1.74 13.18 -19.98
C THR A 167 0.39 12.82 -20.57
N GLU A 168 0.32 11.76 -21.40
CA GLU A 168 -0.94 11.35 -22.06
C GLU A 168 -2.08 11.05 -21.05
N GLU A 169 -1.75 10.78 -19.79
CA GLU A 169 -2.75 10.57 -18.72
C GLU A 169 -3.44 11.85 -18.25
N THR A 170 -2.87 13.02 -18.51
CA THR A 170 -3.44 14.31 -18.05
C THR A 170 -4.54 14.85 -18.99
N GLN A 171 -4.84 14.15 -20.09
CA GLN A 171 -5.86 14.55 -21.07
C GLN A 171 -7.24 13.87 -20.92
N LYS A 172 -7.50 13.19 -19.80
CA LYS A 172 -8.81 12.55 -19.56
C LYS A 172 -9.67 13.32 -18.58
#